data_ee33d78b80f2976410d10f2c99379e4e
#
_entry.id   ee33d78b80f2976410d10f2c99379e4e
#
_cell.length_a   1.000
_cell.length_b   1.000
_cell.length_c   1.000
_cell.angle_alpha   90.00
_cell.angle_beta   90.00
_cell.angle_gamma   90.00
#
_symmetry.space_group_name_H-M   'P 1'
#
loop_
_entity.id
_entity.type
_entity.pdbx_description
1 polymer ?
#
loop_
_entity_poly.entity_id
_entity_poly.type
_entity_poly.pdbx_seq_one_letter_code
_entity_poly.pdbx_strand_id
1 'polypeptide(L)'
;MSQPRFALLVAACAFMLAVAISAAGPGEPPGTPSPPPVAAAQAAPDVGFVGSDTCLACHFDMERGVAGSAHGNPALPGSPAAAEGCESCHGPGERHIEDPTVETSIRKFALMAPREANEACLSCHTGASHALWEGSAHDARNLSCITCHSVHDPQSPDAQLRTATELETCASCHRTQALKARRISHMPLVEGKMECSSCHDPHGSTNVKQLRVGNWINESCVSCHTEKRGPFLFEHAAGRESCVSCHDPHGSSNDRMLVSRPPMLCQRCHIGTRHPSTIYDDVSLAERSNRLVGRACVNCHQQIHGSNHPSGQSLTR
;
A
#
# COMPACT_ATOMS: atom_id res chain seq x y z
N MET A 1 28.69 42.31 -61.12
CA MET A 1 29.05 43.77 -61.00
C MET A 1 28.90 44.13 -59.54
N SER A 2 30.07 44.33 -58.93
CA SER A 2 30.52 45.37 -58.04
C SER A 2 29.84 45.50 -56.68
N GLN A 3 30.59 45.16 -55.69
CA GLN A 3 30.56 45.66 -54.33
C GLN A 3 30.77 47.20 -54.27
N PRO A 4 30.52 47.91 -53.17
CA PRO A 4 31.61 47.93 -52.17
C PRO A 4 31.19 47.96 -50.70
N ARG A 5 32.18 47.60 -49.93
CA ARG A 5 32.41 47.68 -48.48
C ARG A 5 32.28 49.13 -47.95
N PHE A 6 31.75 49.29 -46.74
CA PHE A 6 32.16 50.38 -45.87
C PHE A 6 32.38 49.85 -44.44
N ALA A 7 33.65 49.88 -44.07
CA ALA A 7 34.11 49.75 -42.72
C ALA A 7 34.09 51.10 -42.07
N LEU A 8 33.63 51.23 -40.83
CA LEU A 8 33.99 52.34 -39.98
C LEU A 8 34.24 51.83 -38.55
N LEU A 9 35.51 51.96 -38.21
CA LEU A 9 36.03 51.88 -36.84
C LEU A 9 35.46 53.07 -36.03
N VAL A 10 35.05 52.86 -34.81
CA VAL A 10 35.12 53.87 -33.74
C VAL A 10 35.62 53.18 -32.46
N ALA A 11 36.68 53.82 -31.97
CA ALA A 11 37.52 53.38 -30.87
C ALA A 11 36.88 53.63 -29.49
N ALA A 12 37.24 52.74 -28.62
CA ALA A 12 37.51 52.84 -27.19
C ALA A 12 37.06 54.10 -26.40
N CYS A 13 36.29 53.83 -25.34
CA CYS A 13 36.49 54.48 -24.04
C CYS A 13 36.13 53.51 -22.92
N ALA A 14 37.19 53.00 -22.31
CA ALA A 14 37.10 52.21 -21.08
C ALA A 14 36.79 53.17 -19.93
N PHE A 15 35.67 53.01 -19.28
CA PHE A 15 35.45 53.55 -17.93
C PHE A 15 35.10 52.39 -17.03
N MET A 16 36.11 51.96 -16.30
CA MET A 16 35.98 51.03 -15.20
C MET A 16 35.21 51.74 -14.07
N LEU A 17 33.95 51.45 -13.90
CA LEU A 17 33.23 51.75 -12.67
C LEU A 17 33.01 50.44 -11.94
N ALA A 18 33.90 50.14 -10.98
CA ALA A 18 33.75 49.03 -10.06
C ALA A 18 32.61 49.38 -9.09
N VAL A 19 31.39 48.89 -9.37
CA VAL A 19 30.32 48.90 -8.41
C VAL A 19 30.48 47.59 -7.58
N ALA A 20 30.93 47.76 -6.34
CA ALA A 20 30.88 46.69 -5.35
C ALA A 20 29.41 46.41 -5.03
N ILE A 21 28.87 45.38 -5.65
CA ILE A 21 27.58 44.81 -5.24
C ILE A 21 27.85 43.94 -4.00
N SER A 22 27.59 44.49 -2.82
CA SER A 22 27.46 43.71 -1.60
C SER A 22 26.26 42.78 -1.81
N ALA A 23 26.54 41.50 -2.03
CA ALA A 23 25.54 40.46 -1.97
C ALA A 23 25.06 40.34 -0.51
N ALA A 24 23.97 41.01 -0.18
CA ALA A 24 23.20 40.65 0.99
C ALA A 24 22.62 39.23 0.73
N GLY A 25 23.13 38.25 1.44
CA GLY A 25 22.56 36.89 1.44
C GLY A 25 21.10 36.97 1.85
N PRO A 26 20.25 36.06 1.36
CA PRO A 26 18.87 35.97 1.82
C PRO A 26 18.86 35.81 3.34
N GLY A 27 18.21 36.77 4.02
CA GLY A 27 18.05 36.73 5.46
C GLY A 27 17.35 35.42 5.85
N GLU A 28 17.95 34.73 6.79
CA GLU A 28 17.39 33.59 7.44
C GLU A 28 16.01 33.99 8.01
N PRO A 29 14.93 33.22 7.73
CA PRO A 29 13.63 33.52 8.32
C PRO A 29 13.78 33.54 9.85
N PRO A 30 13.05 34.40 10.58
CA PRO A 30 13.11 34.40 12.04
C PRO A 30 12.79 33.03 12.56
N GLY A 31 13.71 32.45 13.32
CA GLY A 31 13.62 31.12 13.88
C GLY A 31 12.27 30.98 14.61
N THR A 32 11.48 30.00 14.22
CA THR A 32 10.34 29.55 15.00
C THR A 32 10.84 29.30 16.41
N PRO A 33 10.19 29.87 17.45
CA PRO A 33 10.59 29.57 18.82
C PRO A 33 10.55 28.07 19.03
N SER A 34 11.70 27.50 19.44
CA SER A 34 11.76 26.11 19.85
C SER A 34 10.66 25.85 20.88
N PRO A 35 9.87 24.78 20.73
CA PRO A 35 8.92 24.44 21.79
C PRO A 35 9.69 24.34 23.12
N PRO A 36 9.09 24.77 24.22
CA PRO A 36 9.72 24.66 25.52
C PRO A 36 10.12 23.17 25.71
N PRO A 37 11.27 22.92 26.35
CA PRO A 37 11.67 21.55 26.63
C PRO A 37 10.49 20.89 27.36
N VAL A 38 9.97 19.81 26.74
CA VAL A 38 9.00 18.95 27.41
C VAL A 38 9.67 18.56 28.70
N ALA A 39 9.10 19.01 29.82
CA ALA A 39 9.62 18.67 31.14
C ALA A 39 9.80 17.15 31.13
N ALA A 40 11.04 16.71 31.30
CA ALA A 40 11.35 15.30 31.41
C ALA A 40 10.38 14.76 32.45
N ALA A 41 9.49 13.87 32.02
CA ALA A 41 8.59 13.19 32.92
C ALA A 41 9.50 12.63 34.02
N GLN A 42 9.28 13.08 35.26
CA GLN A 42 10.05 12.60 36.39
C GLN A 42 9.98 11.08 36.31
N ALA A 43 11.14 10.42 36.21
CA ALA A 43 11.21 8.97 36.22
C ALA A 43 10.34 8.51 37.41
N ALA A 44 9.30 7.73 37.08
CA ALA A 44 8.51 7.11 38.14
C ALA A 44 9.50 6.35 39.04
N PRO A 45 9.31 6.38 40.39
CA PRO A 45 10.19 5.64 41.28
C PRO A 45 10.33 4.21 40.74
N ASP A 46 11.54 3.63 40.86
CA ASP A 46 11.88 2.26 40.45
C ASP A 46 10.80 1.28 40.91
N VAL A 47 9.86 1.01 40.03
CA VAL A 47 8.76 0.07 40.26
C VAL A 47 9.27 -1.25 39.69
N GLY A 48 9.38 -2.26 40.55
CA GLY A 48 10.00 -3.52 40.21
C GLY A 48 9.16 -4.39 39.30
N PHE A 49 9.85 -5.21 38.52
CA PHE A 49 9.26 -6.32 37.79
C PHE A 49 8.96 -7.47 38.76
N VAL A 50 7.80 -8.11 38.62
CA VAL A 50 7.31 -9.16 39.54
C VAL A 50 7.29 -10.54 38.89
N GLY A 51 7.48 -10.60 37.58
CA GLY A 51 7.53 -11.83 36.79
C GLY A 51 6.16 -12.39 36.39
N SER A 52 6.16 -13.10 35.26
CA SER A 52 4.92 -13.63 34.64
C SER A 52 4.12 -14.57 35.54
N ASP A 53 4.79 -15.38 36.38
CA ASP A 53 4.11 -16.32 37.29
C ASP A 53 3.20 -15.58 38.29
N THR A 54 3.62 -14.40 38.73
CA THR A 54 2.82 -13.53 39.63
C THR A 54 1.55 -13.05 38.90
N CYS A 55 1.69 -12.68 37.64
CA CYS A 55 0.56 -12.22 36.81
C CYS A 55 -0.46 -13.37 36.59
N LEU A 56 0.05 -14.57 36.27
CA LEU A 56 -0.76 -15.75 35.95
C LEU A 56 -1.54 -16.29 37.16
N ALA A 57 -1.15 -15.96 38.38
CA ALA A 57 -1.93 -16.30 39.58
C ALA A 57 -3.36 -15.76 39.53
N CYS A 58 -3.57 -14.60 38.87
CA CYS A 58 -4.88 -13.97 38.68
C CYS A 58 -5.36 -14.00 37.22
N HIS A 59 -4.44 -13.97 36.25
CA HIS A 59 -4.69 -13.88 34.80
C HIS A 59 -4.35 -15.19 34.08
N PHE A 60 -4.73 -16.32 34.63
CA PHE A 60 -4.38 -17.67 34.15
C PHE A 60 -4.84 -17.98 32.72
N ASP A 61 -5.85 -17.28 32.22
CA ASP A 61 -6.41 -17.45 30.87
C ASP A 61 -5.64 -16.66 29.79
N MET A 62 -4.83 -15.66 30.19
CA MET A 62 -4.10 -14.80 29.26
C MET A 62 -2.87 -15.47 28.63
N GLU A 63 -2.39 -16.57 29.18
CA GLU A 63 -1.22 -17.30 28.68
C GLU A 63 -1.49 -17.98 27.33
N ARG A 64 -2.71 -18.44 27.09
CA ARG A 64 -3.05 -19.34 25.98
C ARG A 64 -2.58 -18.83 24.60
N GLY A 65 -2.84 -17.59 24.28
CA GLY A 65 -2.45 -17.00 22.99
C GLY A 65 -0.96 -16.67 22.90
N VAL A 66 -0.35 -16.39 24.05
CA VAL A 66 1.08 -16.03 24.14
C VAL A 66 1.95 -17.28 24.04
N ALA A 67 1.67 -18.33 24.81
CA ALA A 67 2.50 -19.52 24.93
C ALA A 67 2.77 -20.23 23.59
N GLY A 68 1.80 -20.23 22.67
CA GLY A 68 1.94 -20.82 21.34
C GLY A 68 2.59 -19.92 20.29
N SER A 69 2.98 -18.71 20.64
CA SER A 69 3.47 -17.71 19.72
C SER A 69 4.98 -17.43 19.87
N ALA A 70 5.54 -16.65 18.95
CA ALA A 70 6.92 -16.16 19.08
C ALA A 70 7.13 -15.34 20.35
N HIS A 71 6.11 -14.63 20.84
CA HIS A 71 6.19 -13.84 22.06
C HIS A 71 6.35 -14.70 23.32
N GLY A 72 5.78 -15.90 23.32
CA GLY A 72 5.86 -16.85 24.44
C GLY A 72 7.04 -17.81 24.36
N ASN A 73 7.89 -17.73 23.37
CA ASN A 73 9.03 -18.63 23.20
C ASN A 73 10.29 -18.09 23.88
N PRO A 74 10.69 -18.63 25.05
CA PRO A 74 11.87 -18.14 25.77
C PRO A 74 13.20 -18.47 25.07
N ALA A 75 13.18 -19.39 24.11
CA ALA A 75 14.39 -19.72 23.33
C ALA A 75 14.62 -18.75 22.16
N LEU A 76 13.66 -17.86 21.87
CA LEU A 76 13.78 -16.86 20.82
C LEU A 76 14.37 -15.56 21.40
N PRO A 77 15.61 -15.20 21.05
CA PRO A 77 16.23 -13.97 21.53
C PRO A 77 15.37 -12.74 21.17
N GLY A 78 15.13 -11.88 22.14
CA GLY A 78 14.32 -10.67 21.96
C GLY A 78 12.82 -10.89 22.06
N SER A 79 12.35 -12.12 22.30
CA SER A 79 10.95 -12.34 22.63
C SER A 79 10.60 -11.79 24.02
N PRO A 80 9.35 -11.40 24.28
CA PRO A 80 8.89 -11.06 25.62
C PRO A 80 9.22 -12.15 26.65
N ALA A 81 9.00 -13.43 26.32
CA ALA A 81 9.29 -14.54 27.22
C ALA A 81 10.79 -14.73 27.53
N ALA A 82 11.68 -14.27 26.68
CA ALA A 82 13.13 -14.26 26.93
C ALA A 82 13.60 -13.03 27.73
N ALA A 83 12.72 -12.05 27.92
CA ALA A 83 12.95 -10.81 28.66
C ALA A 83 12.04 -10.78 29.91
N GLU A 84 11.20 -9.75 30.04
CA GLU A 84 10.37 -9.51 31.21
C GLU A 84 8.97 -10.16 31.11
N GLY A 85 8.77 -11.07 30.18
CA GLY A 85 7.49 -11.78 29.99
C GLY A 85 6.31 -10.84 29.74
N CYS A 86 5.26 -10.95 30.57
CA CYS A 86 4.07 -10.09 30.47
C CYS A 86 4.43 -8.60 30.56
N GLU A 87 5.38 -8.28 31.41
CA GLU A 87 5.79 -6.91 31.71
C GLU A 87 6.59 -6.25 30.57
N SER A 88 7.13 -7.04 29.64
CA SER A 88 7.75 -6.50 28.40
C SER A 88 6.75 -5.63 27.61
N CYS A 89 5.47 -5.98 27.66
CA CYS A 89 4.39 -5.23 26.99
C CYS A 89 3.63 -4.33 27.98
N HIS A 90 3.28 -4.88 29.14
CA HIS A 90 2.40 -4.21 30.09
C HIS A 90 3.13 -3.25 31.05
N GLY A 91 4.46 -3.34 31.12
CA GLY A 91 5.30 -2.59 32.06
C GLY A 91 5.33 -3.24 33.45
N PRO A 92 6.14 -2.67 34.39
CA PRO A 92 6.35 -3.20 35.73
C PRO A 92 5.03 -3.38 36.49
N GLY A 93 4.85 -4.57 37.10
CA GLY A 93 3.60 -4.98 37.72
C GLY A 93 3.48 -4.70 39.20
N GLU A 94 4.54 -4.28 39.93
CA GLU A 94 4.58 -4.15 41.36
C GLU A 94 3.38 -3.31 41.90
N ARG A 95 3.14 -2.13 41.34
CA ARG A 95 2.01 -1.28 41.72
C ARG A 95 0.65 -1.91 41.46
N HIS A 96 0.57 -2.72 40.40
CA HIS A 96 -0.68 -3.37 40.04
C HIS A 96 -1.03 -4.47 41.03
N ILE A 97 -0.06 -5.24 41.51
CA ILE A 97 -0.29 -6.28 42.52
C ILE A 97 -0.57 -5.69 43.91
N GLU A 98 0.00 -4.51 44.24
CA GLU A 98 -0.30 -3.80 45.46
C GLU A 98 -1.75 -3.26 45.50
N ASP A 99 -2.21 -2.66 44.42
CA ASP A 99 -3.58 -2.18 44.24
C ASP A 99 -4.09 -2.36 42.81
N PRO A 100 -4.73 -3.49 42.51
CA PRO A 100 -5.29 -3.79 41.19
C PRO A 100 -6.40 -2.84 40.72
N THR A 101 -6.95 -2.02 41.62
CA THR A 101 -8.04 -1.08 41.32
C THR A 101 -7.54 0.19 40.63
N VAL A 102 -6.26 0.49 40.74
CA VAL A 102 -5.65 1.66 40.08
C VAL A 102 -5.44 1.39 38.59
N GLU A 103 -6.25 2.02 37.74
CA GLU A 103 -6.25 1.80 36.30
C GLU A 103 -4.92 2.11 35.61
N THR A 104 -4.16 3.07 36.13
CA THR A 104 -2.89 3.54 35.59
C THR A 104 -1.68 2.77 36.13
N SER A 105 -1.88 1.78 36.99
CA SER A 105 -0.80 1.02 37.63
C SER A 105 -0.10 0.04 36.64
N ILE A 106 -0.74 -0.23 35.53
CA ILE A 106 -0.21 -1.10 34.46
C ILE A 106 -0.79 -0.67 33.11
N ARG A 107 -0.09 -0.93 32.00
CA ARG A 107 -0.57 -0.60 30.65
C ARG A 107 -1.76 -1.48 30.27
N LYS A 108 -2.90 -0.86 30.01
CA LYS A 108 -4.13 -1.51 29.51
C LYS A 108 -4.36 -1.06 28.07
N PHE A 109 -3.89 -1.81 27.10
CA PHE A 109 -3.89 -1.44 25.68
C PHE A 109 -5.26 -1.01 25.14
N ALA A 110 -6.34 -1.60 25.66
CA ALA A 110 -7.70 -1.22 25.26
C ALA A 110 -8.11 0.20 25.69
N LEU A 111 -7.42 0.79 26.68
CA LEU A 111 -7.69 2.11 27.23
C LEU A 111 -6.67 3.16 26.77
N MET A 112 -5.60 2.73 26.11
CA MET A 112 -4.53 3.61 25.63
C MET A 112 -4.94 4.31 24.33
N ALA A 113 -4.39 5.49 24.12
CA ALA A 113 -4.46 6.11 22.80
C ALA A 113 -3.74 5.22 21.76
N PRO A 114 -4.25 5.11 20.52
CA PRO A 114 -3.68 4.22 19.51
C PRO A 114 -2.17 4.39 19.31
N ARG A 115 -1.68 5.63 19.27
CA ARG A 115 -0.25 5.91 19.12
C ARG A 115 0.57 5.36 20.28
N GLU A 116 0.13 5.57 21.50
CA GLU A 116 0.78 5.09 22.71
C GLU A 116 0.81 3.53 22.73
N ALA A 117 -0.32 2.90 22.36
CA ALA A 117 -0.37 1.45 22.22
C ALA A 117 0.60 0.92 21.17
N ASN A 118 0.74 1.64 20.04
CA ASN A 118 1.67 1.29 18.96
C ASN A 118 3.13 1.41 19.40
N GLU A 119 3.50 2.41 20.17
CA GLU A 119 4.86 2.61 20.69
C GLU A 119 5.35 1.40 21.48
N ALA A 120 4.48 0.75 22.25
CA ALA A 120 4.84 -0.46 22.99
C ALA A 120 5.20 -1.64 22.04
N CYS A 121 4.49 -1.79 20.92
CA CYS A 121 4.80 -2.81 19.92
C CYS A 121 6.05 -2.44 19.11
N LEU A 122 6.13 -1.18 18.69
CA LEU A 122 7.22 -0.65 17.87
C LEU A 122 8.56 -0.56 18.62
N SER A 123 8.58 -0.69 19.94
CA SER A 123 9.85 -0.81 20.70
C SER A 123 10.68 -2.03 20.26
N CYS A 124 10.03 -3.07 19.74
CA CYS A 124 10.65 -4.28 19.22
C CYS A 124 10.43 -4.47 17.71
N HIS A 125 9.22 -4.15 17.21
CA HIS A 125 8.84 -4.31 15.82
C HIS A 125 9.30 -3.10 14.96
N THR A 126 10.63 -2.92 14.82
CA THR A 126 11.23 -1.77 14.12
C THR A 126 11.64 -2.06 12.69
N GLY A 127 11.67 -3.33 12.29
CA GLY A 127 12.21 -3.76 11.00
C GLY A 127 11.16 -4.10 9.95
N ALA A 128 11.65 -4.44 8.76
CA ALA A 128 10.83 -4.87 7.61
C ALA A 128 9.66 -3.90 7.32
N SER A 129 8.46 -4.45 7.14
CA SER A 129 7.28 -3.64 6.80
C SER A 129 6.89 -2.66 7.91
N HIS A 130 7.18 -2.97 9.19
CA HIS A 130 6.83 -2.11 10.33
C HIS A 130 7.61 -0.79 10.35
N ALA A 131 8.79 -0.73 9.73
CA ALA A 131 9.59 0.50 9.65
C ALA A 131 8.87 1.66 8.95
N LEU A 132 7.83 1.36 8.16
CA LEU A 132 7.03 2.35 7.43
C LEU A 132 5.65 2.58 8.07
N TRP A 133 5.43 2.10 9.31
CA TRP A 133 4.17 2.29 10.00
C TRP A 133 3.87 3.77 10.22
N GLU A 134 4.82 4.51 10.78
CA GLU A 134 4.64 5.95 11.04
C GLU A 134 4.41 6.71 9.73
N GLY A 135 3.31 7.43 9.68
CA GLY A 135 2.86 8.14 8.48
C GLY A 135 2.18 7.26 7.43
N SER A 136 2.01 5.96 7.67
CA SER A 136 1.23 5.08 6.80
C SER A 136 -0.24 5.50 6.75
N ALA A 137 -0.99 4.96 5.77
CA ALA A 137 -2.42 5.27 5.66
C ALA A 137 -3.23 4.80 6.88
N HIS A 138 -2.81 3.74 7.56
CA HIS A 138 -3.46 3.22 8.77
C HIS A 138 -3.08 4.03 10.00
N ASP A 139 -1.82 4.41 10.17
CA ASP A 139 -1.38 5.30 11.23
C ASP A 139 -2.07 6.66 11.14
N ALA A 140 -2.12 7.25 9.94
CA ALA A 140 -2.82 8.52 9.67
C ALA A 140 -4.33 8.47 9.97
N ARG A 141 -4.91 7.27 10.06
CA ARG A 141 -6.30 7.02 10.48
C ARG A 141 -6.43 6.64 11.94
N ASN A 142 -5.35 6.80 12.71
CA ASN A 142 -5.30 6.54 14.13
C ASN A 142 -5.67 5.09 14.50
N LEU A 143 -5.22 4.12 13.69
CA LEU A 143 -5.36 2.70 14.00
C LEU A 143 -4.23 2.25 14.92
N SER A 144 -4.54 1.32 15.81
CA SER A 144 -3.55 0.65 16.64
C SER A 144 -3.26 -0.77 16.12
N CYS A 145 -2.10 -1.30 16.47
CA CYS A 145 -1.71 -2.67 16.14
C CYS A 145 -2.77 -3.67 16.63
N ILE A 146 -3.33 -3.44 17.82
CA ILE A 146 -4.37 -4.27 18.41
C ILE A 146 -5.73 -4.19 17.69
N THR A 147 -5.90 -3.27 16.73
CA THR A 147 -7.11 -3.24 15.89
C THR A 147 -7.19 -4.48 15.01
N CYS A 148 -6.05 -4.96 14.52
CA CYS A 148 -5.94 -6.11 13.63
C CYS A 148 -5.39 -7.35 14.34
N HIS A 149 -4.48 -7.17 15.32
CA HIS A 149 -3.78 -8.24 16.01
C HIS A 149 -4.33 -8.49 17.41
N SER A 150 -4.24 -9.75 17.87
CA SER A 150 -4.54 -10.15 19.24
C SER A 150 -3.43 -11.08 19.74
N VAL A 151 -2.68 -10.63 20.74
CA VAL A 151 -1.61 -11.43 21.33
C VAL A 151 -2.17 -12.52 22.26
N HIS A 152 -3.24 -12.21 22.99
CA HIS A 152 -3.82 -13.13 23.99
C HIS A 152 -4.85 -14.11 23.41
N ASP A 153 -5.55 -13.69 22.35
CA ASP A 153 -6.61 -14.51 21.73
C ASP A 153 -6.56 -14.39 20.19
N PRO A 154 -5.45 -14.82 19.56
CA PRO A 154 -5.36 -14.83 18.11
C PRO A 154 -6.32 -15.88 17.52
N GLN A 155 -7.09 -15.48 16.51
CA GLN A 155 -7.98 -16.39 15.78
C GLN A 155 -7.30 -16.99 14.55
N SER A 156 -6.18 -16.39 14.11
CA SER A 156 -5.34 -16.92 13.03
C SER A 156 -3.96 -17.30 13.59
N PRO A 157 -3.40 -18.46 13.19
CA PRO A 157 -2.03 -18.83 13.54
C PRO A 157 -1.00 -17.92 12.90
N ASP A 158 -1.35 -17.37 11.73
CA ASP A 158 -0.48 -16.44 11.00
C ASP A 158 -0.71 -15.01 11.47
N ALA A 159 0.40 -14.32 11.78
CA ALA A 159 0.42 -12.92 12.20
C ALA A 159 -0.49 -12.57 13.41
N GLN A 160 -0.98 -13.55 14.16
CA GLN A 160 -1.84 -13.35 15.35
C GLN A 160 -3.03 -12.41 15.08
N LEU A 161 -3.75 -12.61 13.98
CA LEU A 161 -4.91 -11.79 13.64
C LEU A 161 -6.09 -12.06 14.59
N ARG A 162 -6.93 -11.04 14.78
CA ARG A 162 -8.18 -11.11 15.59
C ARG A 162 -9.29 -11.90 14.95
N THR A 163 -9.18 -12.24 13.67
CA THR A 163 -10.16 -13.04 12.90
C THR A 163 -9.47 -14.23 12.26
N ALA A 164 -10.25 -15.22 11.86
CA ALA A 164 -9.72 -16.46 11.31
C ALA A 164 -8.96 -16.26 9.99
N THR A 165 -9.32 -15.25 9.21
CA THR A 165 -8.68 -14.94 7.93
C THR A 165 -8.30 -13.46 7.83
N GLU A 166 -7.28 -13.18 7.04
CA GLU A 166 -6.90 -11.79 6.73
C GLU A 166 -8.05 -11.05 6.02
N LEU A 167 -8.76 -11.73 5.12
CA LEU A 167 -9.91 -11.14 4.43
C LEU A 167 -10.97 -10.64 5.41
N GLU A 168 -11.27 -11.38 6.47
CA GLU A 168 -12.22 -10.96 7.50
C GLU A 168 -11.72 -9.77 8.28
N THR A 169 -10.43 -9.76 8.65
CA THR A 169 -9.81 -8.62 9.33
C THR A 169 -9.95 -7.34 8.49
N CYS A 170 -9.54 -7.40 7.23
CA CYS A 170 -9.60 -6.25 6.32
C CYS A 170 -11.04 -5.82 6.01
N ALA A 171 -11.97 -6.78 5.85
CA ALA A 171 -13.37 -6.54 5.49
C ALA A 171 -14.14 -5.75 6.56
N SER A 172 -13.68 -5.76 7.81
CA SER A 172 -14.29 -4.96 8.88
C SER A 172 -14.40 -3.47 8.52
N CYS A 173 -13.42 -2.97 7.78
CA CYS A 173 -13.37 -1.58 7.30
C CYS A 173 -13.45 -1.50 5.76
N HIS A 174 -12.76 -2.37 5.02
CA HIS A 174 -12.70 -2.36 3.56
C HIS A 174 -13.85 -3.15 2.90
N ARG A 175 -15.08 -2.85 3.29
CA ARG A 175 -16.31 -3.57 2.88
C ARG A 175 -16.49 -3.64 1.37
N THR A 176 -16.19 -2.56 0.66
CA THR A 176 -16.35 -2.51 -0.81
C THR A 176 -15.43 -3.50 -1.50
N GLN A 177 -14.17 -3.59 -1.08
CA GLN A 177 -13.19 -4.52 -1.64
C GLN A 177 -13.57 -5.97 -1.31
N ALA A 178 -14.01 -6.21 -0.08
CA ALA A 178 -14.49 -7.53 0.34
C ALA A 178 -15.71 -7.99 -0.45
N LEU A 179 -16.66 -7.08 -0.76
CA LEU A 179 -17.82 -7.39 -1.62
C LEU A 179 -17.38 -7.66 -3.06
N LYS A 180 -16.40 -6.93 -3.58
CA LYS A 180 -15.85 -7.19 -4.92
C LYS A 180 -15.16 -8.53 -5.00
N ALA A 181 -14.39 -8.92 -3.97
CA ALA A 181 -13.71 -10.21 -3.89
C ALA A 181 -14.67 -11.42 -3.92
N ARG A 182 -15.97 -11.21 -3.67
CA ARG A 182 -17.01 -12.24 -3.75
C ARG A 182 -17.78 -12.26 -5.07
N ARG A 183 -17.40 -11.44 -6.05
CA ARG A 183 -18.02 -11.44 -7.38
C ARG A 183 -17.56 -12.66 -8.17
N ILE A 184 -18.29 -12.97 -9.25
CA ILE A 184 -18.04 -14.16 -10.08
C ILE A 184 -16.66 -14.20 -10.74
N SER A 185 -16.03 -13.04 -10.92
CA SER A 185 -14.67 -12.92 -11.46
C SER A 185 -13.83 -12.10 -10.49
N HIS A 186 -12.96 -12.76 -9.74
CA HIS A 186 -12.15 -12.17 -8.68
C HIS A 186 -10.78 -12.88 -8.56
N MET A 187 -9.86 -12.26 -7.84
CA MET A 187 -8.65 -12.93 -7.37
C MET A 187 -9.01 -13.96 -6.29
N PRO A 188 -8.27 -15.07 -6.14
CA PRO A 188 -8.63 -16.17 -5.26
C PRO A 188 -8.39 -15.86 -3.77
N LEU A 189 -8.95 -14.73 -3.30
CA LEU A 189 -8.91 -14.27 -1.92
C LEU A 189 -9.87 -15.06 -1.02
N VAL A 190 -11.07 -15.34 -1.53
CA VAL A 190 -12.10 -16.10 -0.80
C VAL A 190 -11.69 -17.57 -0.65
N GLU A 191 -10.95 -18.09 -1.61
CA GLU A 191 -10.42 -19.45 -1.63
C GLU A 191 -9.15 -19.62 -0.79
N GLY A 192 -8.66 -18.53 -0.17
CA GLY A 192 -7.47 -18.56 0.68
C GLY A 192 -6.16 -18.86 -0.06
N LYS A 193 -6.13 -18.66 -1.39
CA LYS A 193 -4.90 -18.84 -2.19
C LYS A 193 -4.10 -17.57 -2.34
N MET A 194 -4.72 -16.45 -2.04
CA MET A 194 -4.12 -15.12 -1.97
C MET A 194 -4.73 -14.37 -0.79
N GLU A 195 -4.03 -13.38 -0.33
CA GLU A 195 -4.43 -12.47 0.73
C GLU A 195 -4.35 -11.03 0.26
N CYS A 196 -4.97 -10.11 0.97
CA CYS A 196 -4.86 -8.68 0.68
C CYS A 196 -3.40 -8.23 0.74
N SER A 197 -2.65 -8.79 1.72
CA SER A 197 -1.22 -8.57 1.91
C SER A 197 -0.34 -9.17 0.81
N SER A 198 -0.86 -10.02 -0.07
CA SER A 198 -0.12 -10.46 -1.26
C SER A 198 0.21 -9.28 -2.20
N CYS A 199 -0.62 -8.25 -2.18
CA CYS A 199 -0.44 -7.04 -3.00
C CYS A 199 -0.17 -5.79 -2.16
N HIS A 200 -0.78 -5.67 -0.98
CA HIS A 200 -0.70 -4.49 -0.12
C HIS A 200 0.15 -4.76 1.12
N ASP A 201 0.82 -3.73 1.62
CA ASP A 201 1.45 -3.76 2.94
C ASP A 201 0.61 -2.94 3.92
N PRO A 202 -0.12 -3.59 4.85
CA PRO A 202 -0.98 -2.88 5.79
C PRO A 202 -0.20 -2.01 6.78
N HIS A 203 1.09 -2.30 6.98
CA HIS A 203 1.93 -1.54 7.89
C HIS A 203 2.56 -0.29 7.24
N GLY A 204 2.50 -0.20 5.92
CA GLY A 204 3.00 0.95 5.17
C GLY A 204 3.90 0.53 4.02
N SER A 205 3.90 1.33 2.98
CA SER A 205 4.86 1.25 1.89
C SER A 205 5.07 2.62 1.27
N THR A 206 6.15 2.78 0.52
CA THR A 206 6.43 4.00 -0.25
C THR A 206 5.59 4.09 -1.52
N ASN A 207 4.84 3.04 -1.86
CA ASN A 207 4.09 2.93 -3.09
C ASN A 207 2.65 3.40 -2.94
N VAL A 208 2.04 3.80 -4.05
CA VAL A 208 0.61 4.19 -4.08
C VAL A 208 -0.26 3.05 -3.56
N LYS A 209 -1.29 3.40 -2.76
CA LYS A 209 -2.21 2.42 -2.17
C LYS A 209 -1.53 1.35 -1.31
N GLN A 210 -0.36 1.66 -0.77
CA GLN A 210 0.44 0.72 0.01
C GLN A 210 0.73 -0.59 -0.74
N LEU A 211 0.98 -0.54 -2.05
CA LEU A 211 1.41 -1.72 -2.80
C LEU A 211 2.80 -2.16 -2.36
N ARG A 212 2.99 -3.46 -2.21
CA ARG A 212 4.27 -4.04 -1.76
C ARG A 212 5.37 -3.94 -2.81
N VAL A 213 5.01 -4.06 -4.08
CA VAL A 213 5.95 -4.15 -5.19
C VAL A 213 5.71 -3.01 -6.17
N GLY A 214 6.81 -2.40 -6.60
CA GLY A 214 6.86 -1.46 -7.71
C GLY A 214 6.42 -0.04 -7.37
N ASN A 215 7.06 0.91 -8.05
CA ASN A 215 6.69 2.33 -7.98
C ASN A 215 5.44 2.64 -8.80
N TRP A 216 4.97 1.67 -9.57
CA TRP A 216 3.85 1.79 -10.49
C TRP A 216 2.96 0.55 -10.42
N ILE A 217 1.65 0.75 -10.57
CA ILE A 217 0.64 -0.29 -10.35
C ILE A 217 0.85 -1.55 -11.19
N ASN A 218 1.32 -1.39 -12.44
CA ASN A 218 1.56 -2.52 -13.33
C ASN A 218 2.66 -3.45 -12.82
N GLU A 219 3.66 -2.94 -12.11
CA GLU A 219 4.73 -3.76 -11.54
C GLU A 219 4.20 -4.77 -10.54
N SER A 220 3.21 -4.38 -9.73
CA SER A 220 2.53 -5.32 -8.82
C SER A 220 1.80 -6.43 -9.58
N CYS A 221 1.21 -6.13 -10.74
CA CYS A 221 0.54 -7.13 -11.55
C CYS A 221 1.53 -8.07 -12.23
N VAL A 222 2.56 -7.52 -12.88
CA VAL A 222 3.54 -8.30 -13.64
C VAL A 222 4.56 -9.03 -12.79
N SER A 223 4.57 -8.83 -11.48
CA SER A 223 5.34 -9.69 -10.57
C SER A 223 4.86 -11.15 -10.62
N CYS A 224 3.57 -11.37 -10.89
CA CYS A 224 2.97 -12.69 -11.08
C CYS A 224 2.62 -12.94 -12.57
N HIS A 225 2.10 -11.93 -13.28
CA HIS A 225 1.73 -11.99 -14.71
C HIS A 225 2.90 -11.56 -15.60
N THR A 226 4.02 -12.26 -15.46
CA THR A 226 5.27 -11.93 -16.16
C THR A 226 5.13 -11.92 -17.67
N GLU A 227 4.23 -12.74 -18.24
CA GLU A 227 3.93 -12.82 -19.65
C GLU A 227 3.25 -11.56 -20.22
N LYS A 228 2.76 -10.67 -19.34
CA LYS A 228 2.15 -9.38 -19.72
C LYS A 228 3.12 -8.20 -19.59
N ARG A 229 4.34 -8.45 -19.16
CA ARG A 229 5.32 -7.39 -18.85
C ARG A 229 5.80 -6.64 -20.10
N GLY A 230 5.98 -7.34 -21.19
CA GLY A 230 6.68 -6.80 -22.35
C GLY A 230 8.21 -6.73 -22.13
N PRO A 231 8.95 -5.93 -22.92
CA PRO A 231 8.43 -5.10 -24.01
C PRO A 231 7.89 -5.94 -25.18
N PHE A 232 6.86 -5.43 -25.84
CA PHE A 232 6.32 -6.04 -27.05
C PHE A 232 6.73 -5.25 -28.29
N LEU A 233 6.87 -5.92 -29.44
CA LEU A 233 7.12 -5.25 -30.71
C LEU A 233 6.00 -4.26 -31.06
N PHE A 234 4.76 -4.65 -30.76
CA PHE A 234 3.59 -3.81 -30.90
C PHE A 234 2.88 -3.75 -29.54
N GLU A 235 2.96 -2.62 -28.87
CA GLU A 235 2.36 -2.39 -27.57
C GLU A 235 0.95 -1.81 -27.70
N HIS A 236 0.07 -2.17 -26.77
CA HIS A 236 -1.19 -1.49 -26.59
C HIS A 236 -1.03 -0.41 -25.49
N ALA A 237 -1.16 0.85 -25.85
CA ALA A 237 -0.89 1.97 -24.95
C ALA A 237 -1.63 1.85 -23.60
N ALA A 238 -2.92 1.48 -23.64
CA ALA A 238 -3.72 1.32 -22.42
C ALA A 238 -3.18 0.23 -21.48
N GLY A 239 -2.67 -0.89 -22.05
CA GLY A 239 -2.06 -1.97 -21.27
C GLY A 239 -0.72 -1.57 -20.67
N ARG A 240 0.06 -0.79 -21.42
CA ARG A 240 1.31 -0.23 -20.91
C ARG A 240 1.10 0.80 -19.82
N GLU A 241 0.09 1.66 -19.96
CA GLU A 241 -0.18 2.72 -19.01
C GLU A 241 -0.73 2.20 -17.68
N SER A 242 -1.77 1.38 -17.71
CA SER A 242 -2.36 0.85 -16.49
C SER A 242 -3.24 -0.36 -16.70
N CYS A 243 -2.93 -1.47 -16.05
CA CYS A 243 -3.76 -2.68 -16.05
C CYS A 243 -5.17 -2.40 -15.52
N VAL A 244 -5.31 -1.51 -14.53
CA VAL A 244 -6.61 -1.19 -13.91
C VAL A 244 -7.51 -0.31 -14.76
N SER A 245 -7.03 0.18 -15.89
CA SER A 245 -7.90 0.82 -16.90
C SER A 245 -8.92 -0.16 -17.48
N CYS A 246 -8.58 -1.44 -17.50
CA CYS A 246 -9.42 -2.52 -18.02
C CYS A 246 -9.85 -3.52 -16.95
N HIS A 247 -9.04 -3.77 -15.93
CA HIS A 247 -9.28 -4.77 -14.89
C HIS A 247 -9.53 -4.13 -13.52
N ASP A 248 -10.46 -4.71 -12.74
CA ASP A 248 -10.62 -4.40 -11.32
C ASP A 248 -9.99 -5.56 -10.51
N PRO A 249 -8.82 -5.36 -9.90
CA PRO A 249 -8.10 -6.44 -9.20
C PRO A 249 -8.85 -6.99 -7.98
N HIS A 250 -9.82 -6.25 -7.45
CA HIS A 250 -10.63 -6.71 -6.33
C HIS A 250 -11.82 -7.58 -6.78
N GLY A 251 -12.17 -7.56 -8.05
CA GLY A 251 -13.22 -8.39 -8.62
C GLY A 251 -14.34 -7.63 -9.32
N SER A 252 -14.94 -8.29 -10.28
CA SER A 252 -15.99 -7.74 -11.13
C SER A 252 -17.05 -8.78 -11.46
N SER A 253 -18.19 -8.32 -11.99
CA SER A 253 -19.23 -9.21 -12.53
C SER A 253 -19.00 -9.57 -14.00
N ASN A 254 -17.85 -9.17 -14.56
CA ASN A 254 -17.46 -9.49 -15.93
C ASN A 254 -16.25 -10.43 -15.91
N ASP A 255 -16.18 -11.32 -16.90
CA ASP A 255 -15.09 -12.26 -17.04
C ASP A 255 -13.72 -11.55 -17.00
N ARG A 256 -12.71 -12.24 -16.47
CA ARG A 256 -11.34 -11.72 -16.36
C ARG A 256 -11.23 -10.40 -15.57
N MET A 257 -12.14 -10.20 -14.63
CA MET A 257 -12.22 -8.99 -13.79
C MET A 257 -12.31 -7.69 -14.61
N LEU A 258 -12.92 -7.71 -15.78
CA LEU A 258 -13.05 -6.52 -16.62
C LEU A 258 -14.00 -5.50 -15.97
N VAL A 259 -13.62 -4.23 -15.99
CA VAL A 259 -14.47 -3.13 -15.47
C VAL A 259 -15.73 -2.93 -16.30
N SER A 260 -15.75 -3.39 -17.54
CA SER A 260 -16.90 -3.38 -18.46
C SER A 260 -16.75 -4.52 -19.45
N ARG A 261 -17.87 -4.98 -20.03
CA ARG A 261 -17.85 -6.04 -21.04
C ARG A 261 -17.36 -5.52 -22.39
N PRO A 262 -16.58 -6.32 -23.17
CA PRO A 262 -16.43 -6.08 -24.60
C PRO A 262 -17.79 -6.19 -25.32
N PRO A 263 -18.06 -5.39 -26.35
CA PRO A 263 -17.19 -4.38 -26.95
C PRO A 263 -17.17 -3.04 -26.20
N MET A 264 -18.06 -2.80 -25.21
CA MET A 264 -18.19 -1.52 -24.50
C MET A 264 -16.86 -1.06 -23.87
N LEU A 265 -16.08 -1.99 -23.34
CA LEU A 265 -14.77 -1.68 -22.76
C LEU A 265 -13.85 -1.02 -23.79
N CYS A 266 -13.79 -1.60 -24.98
CA CYS A 266 -12.93 -1.11 -26.07
C CYS A 266 -13.43 0.25 -26.61
N GLN A 267 -14.75 0.39 -26.72
CA GLN A 267 -15.40 1.59 -27.24
C GLN A 267 -15.26 2.83 -26.33
N ARG A 268 -14.82 2.67 -25.10
CA ARG A 268 -14.47 3.81 -24.23
C ARG A 268 -13.35 4.69 -24.82
N CYS A 269 -12.49 4.10 -25.63
CA CYS A 269 -11.37 4.78 -26.29
C CYS A 269 -11.48 4.69 -27.82
N HIS A 270 -11.95 3.58 -28.37
CA HIS A 270 -12.06 3.32 -29.81
C HIS A 270 -13.44 3.70 -30.35
N ILE A 271 -13.83 5.00 -30.20
CA ILE A 271 -15.15 5.50 -30.57
C ILE A 271 -15.30 5.65 -32.10
N GLY A 272 -14.22 6.02 -32.79
CA GLY A 272 -14.24 6.35 -34.21
C GLY A 272 -13.75 5.25 -35.14
N THR A 273 -13.72 4.01 -34.69
CA THR A 273 -13.24 2.89 -35.52
C THR A 273 -14.22 2.59 -36.65
N ARG A 274 -13.78 2.75 -37.88
CA ARG A 274 -14.51 2.35 -39.10
C ARG A 274 -14.57 0.82 -39.28
N HIS A 275 -14.72 0.12 -38.18
CA HIS A 275 -14.77 -1.33 -38.19
C HIS A 275 -16.23 -1.78 -38.28
N PRO A 276 -16.51 -2.98 -38.84
CA PRO A 276 -17.89 -3.52 -38.98
C PRO A 276 -18.70 -3.60 -37.67
N SER A 277 -18.14 -3.26 -36.53
CA SER A 277 -18.84 -3.15 -35.26
C SER A 277 -19.70 -1.90 -35.13
N THR A 278 -19.55 -0.90 -36.00
CA THR A 278 -20.40 0.29 -36.00
C THR A 278 -21.65 0.04 -36.87
N ILE A 279 -22.83 0.22 -36.26
CA ILE A 279 -24.12 -0.03 -36.87
C ILE A 279 -24.49 1.08 -37.90
N TYR A 280 -23.67 2.11 -38.03
CA TYR A 280 -24.00 3.37 -38.68
C TYR A 280 -23.16 3.70 -39.94
N ASP A 281 -22.81 2.70 -40.73
CA ASP A 281 -22.29 2.97 -42.05
C ASP A 281 -23.43 2.80 -43.11
N ASP A 282 -23.24 3.39 -44.30
CA ASP A 282 -24.23 3.41 -45.37
C ASP A 282 -24.45 2.05 -46.07
N VAL A 283 -23.84 0.99 -45.55
CA VAL A 283 -24.02 -0.36 -46.11
C VAL A 283 -25.28 -0.99 -45.56
N SER A 284 -26.12 -1.53 -46.45
CA SER A 284 -27.36 -2.17 -46.02
C SER A 284 -27.09 -3.34 -45.05
N LEU A 285 -27.99 -3.52 -44.07
CA LEU A 285 -27.91 -4.60 -43.09
C LEU A 285 -27.83 -6.00 -43.74
N ALA A 286 -28.37 -6.16 -44.95
CA ALA A 286 -28.37 -7.40 -45.68
C ALA A 286 -26.98 -7.80 -46.21
N GLU A 287 -26.09 -6.85 -46.39
CA GLU A 287 -24.71 -7.08 -46.87
C GLU A 287 -23.71 -7.29 -45.72
N ARG A 288 -24.13 -7.08 -44.49
CA ARG A 288 -23.31 -7.26 -43.31
C ARG A 288 -23.26 -8.70 -42.89
N SER A 289 -22.03 -9.20 -42.75
CA SER A 289 -21.84 -10.49 -42.12
C SER A 289 -22.30 -10.47 -40.65
N ASN A 290 -23.27 -11.27 -40.30
CA ASN A 290 -23.70 -11.50 -38.92
C ASN A 290 -22.57 -12.07 -38.04
N ARG A 291 -21.44 -12.49 -38.65
CA ARG A 291 -20.25 -12.94 -37.95
C ARG A 291 -19.38 -11.78 -37.45
N LEU A 292 -19.58 -10.57 -37.94
CA LEU A 292 -18.79 -9.38 -37.60
C LEU A 292 -19.57 -8.40 -36.73
N VAL A 293 -20.90 -8.29 -36.91
CA VAL A 293 -21.74 -7.35 -36.18
C VAL A 293 -22.00 -7.85 -34.77
N GLY A 294 -21.82 -6.97 -33.79
CA GLY A 294 -22.15 -7.24 -32.37
C GLY A 294 -21.21 -8.21 -31.67
N ARG A 295 -20.07 -8.59 -32.28
CA ARG A 295 -19.08 -9.46 -31.65
C ARG A 295 -18.09 -8.69 -30.81
N ALA A 296 -17.52 -9.37 -29.81
CA ALA A 296 -16.43 -8.80 -29.02
C ALA A 296 -15.18 -8.60 -29.87
N CYS A 297 -14.55 -7.45 -29.76
CA CYS A 297 -13.33 -7.09 -30.47
C CYS A 297 -12.23 -8.14 -30.30
N VAL A 298 -12.15 -8.74 -29.11
CA VAL A 298 -11.18 -9.79 -28.76
C VAL A 298 -11.34 -11.10 -29.56
N ASN A 299 -12.41 -11.30 -30.31
CA ASN A 299 -12.55 -12.45 -31.19
C ASN A 299 -11.54 -12.39 -32.38
N CYS A 300 -11.13 -11.19 -32.73
CA CYS A 300 -10.11 -10.94 -33.77
C CYS A 300 -8.84 -10.33 -33.18
N HIS A 301 -8.97 -9.34 -32.28
CA HIS A 301 -7.84 -8.67 -31.61
C HIS A 301 -7.46 -9.42 -30.33
N GLN A 302 -6.80 -10.55 -30.45
CA GLN A 302 -6.51 -11.45 -29.32
C GLN A 302 -5.33 -10.99 -28.47
N GLN A 303 -4.40 -10.24 -29.07
CA GLN A 303 -3.14 -9.81 -28.44
C GLN A 303 -3.24 -8.39 -27.87
N ILE A 304 -4.33 -8.08 -27.20
CA ILE A 304 -4.60 -6.73 -26.69
C ILE A 304 -3.61 -6.24 -25.64
N HIS A 305 -2.80 -7.12 -25.03
CA HIS A 305 -1.74 -6.73 -24.10
C HIS A 305 -0.42 -6.38 -24.82
N GLY A 306 -0.30 -6.74 -26.08
CA GLY A 306 0.87 -6.54 -26.92
C GLY A 306 1.19 -7.75 -27.76
N SER A 307 1.91 -7.56 -28.88
CA SER A 307 2.29 -8.61 -29.80
C SER A 307 3.75 -8.52 -30.21
N ASN A 308 4.41 -9.66 -30.29
CA ASN A 308 5.76 -9.82 -30.84
C ASN A 308 5.74 -10.42 -32.24
N HIS A 309 4.57 -10.65 -32.83
CA HIS A 309 4.47 -11.17 -34.17
C HIS A 309 4.76 -10.07 -35.21
N PRO A 310 5.54 -10.31 -36.27
CA PRO A 310 5.88 -9.27 -37.27
C PRO A 310 4.66 -8.59 -37.93
N SER A 311 3.53 -9.29 -38.03
CA SER A 311 2.25 -8.72 -38.51
C SER A 311 1.29 -8.39 -37.40
N GLY A 312 1.80 -8.14 -36.20
CA GLY A 312 0.99 -7.91 -34.97
C GLY A 312 0.53 -6.47 -34.75
N GLN A 313 0.74 -5.57 -35.70
CA GLN A 313 0.39 -4.15 -35.58
C GLN A 313 -1.08 -3.90 -35.16
N SER A 314 -1.99 -4.73 -35.64
CA SER A 314 -3.41 -4.66 -35.27
C SER A 314 -3.77 -5.53 -34.04
N LEU A 315 -2.80 -6.07 -33.34
CA LEU A 315 -2.96 -6.93 -32.16
C LEU A 315 -3.85 -8.17 -32.41
N THR A 316 -3.88 -8.67 -33.63
CA THR A 316 -4.63 -9.87 -34.02
C THR A 316 -3.81 -11.15 -33.84
N ARG A 317 -2.48 -11.03 -33.78
CA ARG A 317 -1.50 -12.10 -33.62
C ARG A 317 -0.40 -11.73 -32.68
#